data_bf08a32e2b2f892a32e6a8b7c56f4e5d
#
_entry.id   bf08a32e2b2f892a32e6a8b7c56f4e5d
#
_cell.length_a   1.000
_cell.length_b   1.000
_cell.length_c   1.000
_cell.angle_alpha   90.00
_cell.angle_beta   90.00
_cell.angle_gamma   90.00
#
_symmetry.space_group_name_H-M   'P 1'
#
loop_
_entity.id
_entity.type
_entity.pdbx_description
1 polymer ?
#
loop_
_entity_poly.entity_id
_entity_poly.type
_entity_poly.pdbx_seq_one_letter_code
_entity_poly.pdbx_strand_id
1 'polypeptide(L)'
;ILPNGDDVNNCGLTECIEKAAEHTQFNKKYGRSRPASASSGPVRRGIGIGVSSYITGSLIYPNSSSTMVKMNDDGTVTLLTGALDIGQGAETILCQIVAEELKLPMEDIEIIAADTETTPVDIGSWISGNAFVTGNAVRVASTEVREKLLSIAAEKLEASLEDLVLKDKHVQVAGSPSRNLSYQRLVALSIQKRDGDPIMGEGHWRTVRGEPYHPSLATTKGRWSDSYAFGAQVAEVEVDIETGLARLVRAVTVHDCGFPINPTLVEGQMDGQVSMALGHAFMEEVLMKEGRTLNPSWLDYRMPTIHNTAKSEVIDVITEQYEIGRPYRTKEVGEGYVSGILAAIANAVYDAVGVRLHTTPFTPERILKGLGKIK
;
A
#
# COMPACT_ATOMS: atom_id res chain seq x y z
N ILE A 1 12.07 19.09 2.36
CA ILE A 1 12.83 18.73 1.13
C ILE A 1 13.54 17.41 1.38
N LEU A 2 13.32 16.43 0.51
CA LEU A 2 13.98 15.14 0.57
C LEU A 2 15.46 15.24 0.11
N PRO A 3 16.31 14.23 0.41
CA PRO A 3 17.72 14.23 0.01
C PRO A 3 17.94 14.35 -1.50
N ASN A 4 16.99 13.90 -2.31
CA ASN A 4 16.99 14.05 -3.77
C ASN A 4 16.63 15.48 -4.24
N GLY A 5 16.25 16.37 -3.32
CA GLY A 5 15.81 17.75 -3.59
C GLY A 5 14.33 17.91 -3.89
N ASP A 6 13.55 16.83 -3.76
CA ASP A 6 12.10 16.87 -3.94
C ASP A 6 11.43 17.64 -2.80
N ASP A 7 10.47 18.48 -3.14
CA ASP A 7 9.70 19.23 -2.14
C ASP A 7 8.43 18.43 -1.79
N VAL A 8 8.34 18.03 -0.54
CA VAL A 8 7.22 17.23 -0.03
C VAL A 8 6.34 18.12 0.83
N ASN A 9 5.20 18.50 0.29
CA ASN A 9 4.24 19.38 0.96
C ASN A 9 3.33 18.65 1.95
N ASN A 10 3.39 17.31 1.96
CA ASN A 10 2.49 16.47 2.74
C ASN A 10 3.28 15.32 3.41
N CYS A 11 3.84 15.60 4.58
CA CYS A 11 4.70 14.70 5.33
C CYS A 11 4.14 14.43 6.72
N GLY A 12 3.55 13.25 6.92
CA GLY A 12 3.04 12.79 8.22
C GLY A 12 4.11 12.20 9.14
N LEU A 13 5.42 12.25 8.79
CA LEU A 13 6.48 11.55 9.53
C LEU A 13 6.56 11.94 11.00
N THR A 14 6.46 13.24 11.31
CA THR A 14 6.53 13.70 12.70
C THR A 14 5.41 13.10 13.54
N GLU A 15 4.18 13.14 13.03
CA GLU A 15 3.02 12.55 13.69
C GLU A 15 3.16 11.03 13.83
N CYS A 16 3.69 10.34 12.82
CA CYS A 16 3.98 8.91 12.89
C CYS A 16 4.96 8.59 14.02
N ILE A 17 6.04 9.36 14.16
CA ILE A 17 7.04 9.18 15.23
C ILE A 17 6.42 9.41 16.61
N GLU A 18 5.67 10.48 16.77
CA GLU A 18 5.04 10.86 18.04
C GLU A 18 4.02 9.80 18.47
N LYS A 19 3.12 9.39 17.59
CA LYS A 19 2.13 8.33 17.85
C LYS A 19 2.80 6.99 18.17
N ALA A 20 3.83 6.60 17.41
CA ALA A 20 4.57 5.37 17.66
C ALA A 20 5.27 5.38 19.03
N ALA A 21 5.91 6.48 19.38
CA ALA A 21 6.60 6.65 20.64
C ALA A 21 5.62 6.68 21.83
N GLU A 22 4.50 7.37 21.70
CA GLU A 22 3.47 7.44 22.74
C GLU A 22 2.81 6.08 22.97
N HIS A 23 2.31 5.45 21.90
CA HIS A 23 1.60 4.17 21.96
C HIS A 23 2.44 3.04 22.58
N THR A 24 3.73 3.02 22.28
CA THR A 24 4.67 2.03 22.82
C THR A 24 5.29 2.42 24.15
N GLN A 25 5.08 3.64 24.61
CA GLN A 25 5.77 4.24 25.77
C GLN A 25 7.30 4.20 25.58
N PHE A 26 7.77 4.48 24.37
CA PHE A 26 9.17 4.36 23.96
C PHE A 26 10.13 5.04 24.93
N ASN A 27 9.89 6.29 25.27
CA ASN A 27 10.75 7.09 26.16
C ASN A 27 10.87 6.52 27.58
N LYS A 28 9.87 5.72 28.02
CA LYS A 28 9.92 5.07 29.33
C LYS A 28 10.67 3.73 29.28
N LYS A 29 10.70 3.06 28.14
CA LYS A 29 11.29 1.73 27.96
C LYS A 29 12.75 1.78 27.50
N TYR A 30 13.07 2.69 26.59
CA TYR A 30 14.39 2.79 25.98
C TYR A 30 15.51 3.01 26.99
N GLY A 31 16.60 2.27 26.86
CA GLY A 31 17.78 2.37 27.71
C GLY A 31 17.69 1.68 29.08
N ARG A 32 16.51 1.11 29.43
CA ARG A 32 16.33 0.47 30.75
C ARG A 32 16.89 -0.94 30.83
N SER A 33 17.03 -1.62 29.71
CA SER A 33 17.50 -3.03 29.64
C SER A 33 19.01 -3.15 29.52
N ARG A 34 19.75 -2.05 29.38
CA ARG A 34 21.22 -2.06 29.32
C ARG A 34 21.84 -2.56 30.61
N PRO A 35 23.04 -3.17 30.59
CA PRO A 35 23.60 -4.04 31.65
C PRO A 35 23.66 -3.51 33.08
N ALA A 36 23.35 -2.26 33.34
CA ALA A 36 23.33 -1.68 34.67
C ALA A 36 22.06 -1.98 35.49
N SER A 37 21.00 -2.51 34.89
CA SER A 37 19.76 -2.85 35.60
C SER A 37 19.55 -4.36 35.61
N ALA A 38 19.76 -4.95 36.74
CA ALA A 38 19.64 -6.35 37.08
C ALA A 38 18.31 -7.01 36.69
N SER A 39 18.18 -7.56 35.50
CA SER A 39 17.25 -8.65 35.26
C SER A 39 17.94 -9.98 35.69
N SER A 40 17.35 -10.70 36.63
CA SER A 40 17.80 -11.99 37.03
C SER A 40 17.52 -13.02 35.91
N GLY A 41 18.50 -13.33 35.07
CA GLY A 41 18.35 -14.31 34.00
C GLY A 41 19.06 -13.91 32.71
N PRO A 42 19.11 -14.82 31.70
CA PRO A 42 19.85 -14.60 30.47
C PRO A 42 19.10 -13.72 29.44
N VAL A 43 17.79 -13.57 29.57
CA VAL A 43 16.96 -12.84 28.59
C VAL A 43 17.01 -11.33 28.84
N ARG A 44 17.31 -10.59 27.79
CA ARG A 44 17.29 -9.11 27.77
C ARG A 44 16.21 -8.62 26.84
N ARG A 45 15.50 -7.58 27.26
CA ARG A 45 14.50 -6.90 26.44
C ARG A 45 15.06 -5.58 25.91
N GLY A 46 14.68 -5.24 24.71
CA GLY A 46 15.02 -3.96 24.12
C GLY A 46 13.90 -3.43 23.24
N ILE A 47 13.89 -2.14 23.06
CA ILE A 47 12.96 -1.41 22.20
C ILE A 47 13.74 -0.54 21.23
N GLY A 48 13.30 -0.51 19.97
CA GLY A 48 13.93 0.30 18.94
C GLY A 48 12.89 0.95 18.05
N ILE A 49 13.24 2.10 17.49
CA ILE A 49 12.43 2.81 16.49
C ILE A 49 13.22 2.89 15.19
N GLY A 50 12.50 2.74 14.07
CA GLY A 50 12.96 3.02 12.73
C GLY A 50 11.94 3.90 12.01
N VAL A 51 12.38 4.57 10.97
CA VAL A 51 11.51 5.39 10.12
C VAL A 51 11.68 5.00 8.67
N SER A 52 10.65 5.23 7.88
CA SER A 52 10.64 4.92 6.46
C SER A 52 9.95 6.02 5.65
N SER A 53 10.33 6.09 4.40
CA SER A 53 9.65 6.89 3.38
C SER A 53 9.75 6.14 2.06
N TYR A 54 8.67 6.15 1.30
CA TYR A 54 8.63 5.52 -0.01
C TYR A 54 7.78 6.30 -0.99
N ILE A 55 8.01 6.06 -2.28
CA ILE A 55 7.30 6.70 -3.38
C ILE A 55 6.01 5.95 -3.72
N THR A 56 4.99 6.67 -4.14
CA THR A 56 3.73 6.11 -4.66
C THR A 56 3.75 6.21 -6.18
N GLY A 57 4.05 5.09 -6.85
CA GLY A 57 4.33 5.12 -8.28
C GLY A 57 5.63 5.88 -8.60
N SER A 58 6.01 5.96 -9.86
CA SER A 58 7.29 6.56 -10.27
C SER A 58 7.11 7.55 -11.40
N LEU A 59 7.86 8.67 -11.33
CA LEU A 59 8.04 9.60 -12.45
C LEU A 59 9.27 9.27 -13.28
N ILE A 60 10.19 8.44 -12.75
CA ILE A 60 11.43 8.08 -13.41
C ILE A 60 11.20 6.97 -14.43
N TYR A 61 10.36 5.99 -14.09
CA TYR A 61 9.97 4.91 -14.99
C TYR A 61 8.56 5.17 -15.52
N PRO A 62 8.26 4.75 -16.76
CA PRO A 62 6.89 4.77 -17.25
C PRO A 62 5.98 4.03 -16.27
N ASN A 63 5.07 4.72 -15.65
CA ASN A 63 4.07 4.13 -14.76
C ASN A 63 2.70 4.61 -15.25
N SER A 64 2.03 3.73 -15.99
CA SER A 64 0.75 4.03 -16.62
C SER A 64 -0.17 2.81 -16.57
N SER A 65 -1.45 3.07 -16.52
CA SER A 65 -2.49 2.05 -16.59
C SER A 65 -3.62 2.51 -17.50
N SER A 66 -4.28 1.55 -18.10
CA SER A 66 -5.49 1.73 -18.89
C SER A 66 -6.57 0.78 -18.40
N THR A 67 -7.81 1.25 -18.35
CA THR A 67 -8.95 0.46 -17.88
C THR A 67 -10.19 0.77 -18.71
N MET A 68 -11.14 -0.16 -18.72
CA MET A 68 -12.46 0.05 -19.32
C MET A 68 -13.53 -0.32 -18.30
N VAL A 69 -14.58 0.47 -18.25
CA VAL A 69 -15.77 0.21 -17.41
C VAL A 69 -16.98 0.15 -18.32
N LYS A 70 -17.67 -0.99 -18.33
CA LYS A 70 -18.82 -1.23 -19.21
C LYS A 70 -20.07 -1.53 -18.37
N MET A 71 -21.16 -0.84 -18.68
CA MET A 71 -22.48 -1.20 -18.17
C MET A 71 -23.05 -2.40 -18.94
N ASN A 72 -23.59 -3.36 -18.23
CA ASN A 72 -24.29 -4.52 -18.78
C ASN A 72 -25.81 -4.26 -18.91
N ASP A 73 -26.49 -5.08 -19.69
CA ASP A 73 -27.92 -4.90 -20.01
C ASP A 73 -28.84 -4.96 -18.78
N ASP A 74 -28.40 -5.61 -17.72
CA ASP A 74 -29.12 -5.73 -16.44
C ASP A 74 -28.78 -4.60 -15.46
N GLY A 75 -27.88 -3.69 -15.84
CA GLY A 75 -27.43 -2.59 -15.01
C GLY A 75 -26.29 -2.95 -14.06
N THR A 76 -25.70 -4.12 -14.20
CA THR A 76 -24.41 -4.47 -13.58
C THR A 76 -23.25 -3.87 -14.36
N VAL A 77 -22.02 -3.98 -13.83
CA VAL A 77 -20.83 -3.40 -14.43
C VAL A 77 -19.74 -4.43 -14.60
N THR A 78 -19.05 -4.40 -15.74
CA THR A 78 -17.80 -5.13 -15.94
C THR A 78 -16.65 -4.13 -15.98
N LEU A 79 -15.67 -4.32 -15.08
CA LEU A 79 -14.38 -3.62 -15.09
C LEU A 79 -13.34 -4.49 -15.77
N LEU A 80 -12.67 -3.94 -16.80
CA LEU A 80 -11.55 -4.58 -17.49
C LEU A 80 -10.27 -3.82 -17.16
N THR A 81 -9.27 -4.53 -16.63
CA THR A 81 -7.99 -3.93 -16.23
C THR A 81 -6.84 -4.91 -16.45
N GLY A 82 -5.70 -4.40 -16.92
CA GLY A 82 -4.46 -5.19 -16.97
C GLY A 82 -3.74 -5.30 -15.63
N ALA A 83 -4.23 -4.62 -14.59
CA ALA A 83 -3.62 -4.67 -13.26
C ALA A 83 -3.65 -6.08 -12.69
N LEU A 84 -2.52 -6.45 -12.06
CA LEU A 84 -2.32 -7.78 -11.50
C LEU A 84 -2.56 -7.77 -9.99
N ASP A 85 -3.42 -8.67 -9.51
CA ASP A 85 -3.48 -8.98 -8.08
C ASP A 85 -2.41 -10.03 -7.75
N ILE A 86 -1.43 -9.62 -6.95
CA ILE A 86 -0.33 -10.48 -6.48
C ILE A 86 -0.49 -10.85 -5.00
N GLY A 87 -1.70 -10.71 -4.47
CA GLY A 87 -2.06 -10.95 -3.08
C GLY A 87 -2.29 -9.68 -2.25
N GLN A 88 -2.13 -8.48 -2.87
CA GLN A 88 -2.31 -7.20 -2.19
C GLN A 88 -3.77 -6.70 -2.18
N GLY A 89 -4.70 -7.38 -2.89
CA GLY A 89 -6.11 -7.02 -2.95
C GLY A 89 -6.43 -5.92 -3.96
N ALA A 90 -5.66 -5.79 -5.04
CA ALA A 90 -5.88 -4.78 -6.07
C ALA A 90 -7.27 -4.88 -6.69
N GLU A 91 -7.72 -6.07 -7.03
CA GLU A 91 -9.04 -6.28 -7.64
C GLU A 91 -10.17 -5.74 -6.76
N THR A 92 -10.09 -6.02 -5.45
CA THR A 92 -11.07 -5.50 -4.47
C THR A 92 -11.09 -3.99 -4.44
N ILE A 93 -9.91 -3.34 -4.36
CA ILE A 93 -9.80 -1.87 -4.29
C ILE A 93 -10.35 -1.23 -5.56
N LEU A 94 -10.02 -1.77 -6.73
CA LEU A 94 -10.46 -1.23 -8.01
C LEU A 94 -11.98 -1.33 -8.17
N CYS A 95 -12.59 -2.44 -7.73
CA CYS A 95 -14.05 -2.57 -7.66
C CYS A 95 -14.68 -1.58 -6.67
N GLN A 96 -14.06 -1.33 -5.51
CA GLN A 96 -14.53 -0.31 -4.56
C GLN A 96 -14.54 1.09 -5.16
N ILE A 97 -13.56 1.42 -6.01
CA ILE A 97 -13.53 2.70 -6.74
C ILE A 97 -14.70 2.78 -7.73
N VAL A 98 -14.97 1.72 -8.50
CA VAL A 98 -16.13 1.69 -9.41
C VAL A 98 -17.44 1.84 -8.62
N ALA A 99 -17.57 1.09 -7.52
CA ALA A 99 -18.75 1.13 -6.65
C ALA A 99 -19.04 2.55 -6.14
N GLU A 100 -17.99 3.24 -5.67
CA GLU A 100 -18.10 4.62 -5.16
C GLU A 100 -18.44 5.61 -6.27
N GLU A 101 -17.80 5.53 -7.43
CA GLU A 101 -18.04 6.46 -8.55
C GLU A 101 -19.43 6.29 -9.17
N LEU A 102 -19.91 5.07 -9.26
CA LEU A 102 -21.20 4.75 -9.89
C LEU A 102 -22.34 4.49 -8.88
N LYS A 103 -22.07 4.57 -7.57
CA LYS A 103 -23.06 4.38 -6.51
C LYS A 103 -23.86 3.08 -6.67
N LEU A 104 -23.14 1.98 -6.84
CA LEU A 104 -23.70 0.64 -6.93
C LEU A 104 -22.98 -0.32 -5.95
N PRO A 105 -23.62 -1.42 -5.53
CA PRO A 105 -23.01 -2.35 -4.61
C PRO A 105 -21.90 -3.16 -5.28
N MET A 106 -20.96 -3.65 -4.48
CA MET A 106 -19.80 -4.42 -4.95
C MET A 106 -20.17 -5.70 -5.70
N GLU A 107 -21.24 -6.36 -5.27
CA GLU A 107 -21.77 -7.59 -5.87
C GLU A 107 -22.30 -7.43 -7.31
N ASP A 108 -22.52 -6.20 -7.74
CA ASP A 108 -22.93 -5.86 -9.10
C ASP A 108 -21.73 -5.51 -10.03
N ILE A 109 -20.51 -5.70 -9.55
CA ILE A 109 -19.29 -5.44 -10.31
C ILE A 109 -18.57 -6.75 -10.57
N GLU A 110 -18.43 -7.10 -11.85
CA GLU A 110 -17.54 -8.16 -12.31
C GLU A 110 -16.21 -7.54 -12.74
N ILE A 111 -15.09 -8.14 -12.36
CA ILE A 111 -13.77 -7.72 -12.81
C ILE A 111 -13.13 -8.79 -13.68
N ILE A 112 -12.60 -8.37 -14.83
CA ILE A 112 -11.70 -9.16 -15.66
C ILE A 112 -10.34 -8.49 -15.58
N ALA A 113 -9.40 -9.18 -14.93
CA ALA A 113 -8.08 -8.63 -14.64
C ALA A 113 -6.96 -9.48 -15.25
N ALA A 114 -5.87 -8.82 -15.63
CA ALA A 114 -4.63 -9.46 -16.05
C ALA A 114 -4.73 -10.48 -17.18
N ASP A 115 -5.71 -10.34 -18.04
CA ASP A 115 -5.89 -11.16 -19.25
C ASP A 115 -5.31 -10.40 -20.45
N THR A 116 -4.19 -10.86 -20.96
CA THR A 116 -3.47 -10.19 -22.07
C THR A 116 -4.22 -10.23 -23.41
N GLU A 117 -5.27 -11.03 -23.55
CA GLU A 117 -6.10 -11.07 -24.76
C GLU A 117 -7.27 -10.09 -24.72
N THR A 118 -7.77 -9.77 -23.53
CA THR A 118 -9.01 -9.01 -23.36
C THR A 118 -8.86 -7.70 -22.61
N THR A 119 -7.86 -7.58 -21.72
CA THR A 119 -7.71 -6.38 -20.89
C THR A 119 -6.77 -5.35 -21.49
N PRO A 120 -7.02 -4.06 -21.24
CA PRO A 120 -6.09 -2.99 -21.64
C PRO A 120 -4.70 -3.16 -21.04
N VAL A 121 -3.71 -2.53 -21.66
CA VAL A 121 -2.32 -2.58 -21.19
C VAL A 121 -2.18 -1.94 -19.81
N ASP A 122 -1.55 -2.68 -18.90
CA ASP A 122 -1.00 -2.20 -17.64
C ASP A 122 0.46 -2.62 -17.56
N ILE A 123 1.30 -1.82 -16.94
CA ILE A 123 2.73 -2.13 -16.84
C ILE A 123 3.09 -2.97 -15.62
N GLY A 124 2.13 -3.38 -14.84
CA GLY A 124 2.26 -4.29 -13.71
C GLY A 124 2.20 -3.64 -12.33
N SER A 125 2.05 -4.52 -11.33
CA SER A 125 1.94 -4.15 -9.92
C SER A 125 3.32 -3.92 -9.31
N TRP A 126 3.82 -2.71 -9.34
CA TRP A 126 5.14 -2.34 -8.84
C TRP A 126 5.19 -0.91 -8.30
N ILE A 127 6.22 -0.60 -7.50
CA ILE A 127 6.41 0.71 -6.85
C ILE A 127 5.14 1.18 -6.14
N SER A 128 4.42 0.25 -5.54
CA SER A 128 3.17 0.47 -4.79
C SER A 128 2.18 1.40 -5.50
N GLY A 129 2.11 1.28 -6.84
CA GLY A 129 1.41 2.23 -7.71
C GLY A 129 -0.05 1.88 -8.01
N ASN A 130 -0.52 0.66 -7.77
CA ASN A 130 -1.83 0.22 -8.25
C ASN A 130 -2.99 1.10 -7.76
N ALA A 131 -3.08 1.35 -6.46
CA ALA A 131 -4.14 2.19 -5.91
C ALA A 131 -4.10 3.61 -6.48
N PHE A 132 -2.91 4.12 -6.79
CA PHE A 132 -2.72 5.46 -7.34
C PHE A 132 -2.88 5.50 -8.86
N VAL A 133 -2.13 4.69 -9.60
CA VAL A 133 -2.07 4.76 -11.07
C VAL A 133 -3.30 4.11 -11.69
N THR A 134 -3.53 2.83 -11.37
CA THR A 134 -4.68 2.10 -11.91
C THR A 134 -5.99 2.61 -11.32
N GLY A 135 -6.00 2.96 -10.01
CA GLY A 135 -7.16 3.58 -9.39
C GLY A 135 -7.60 4.89 -10.03
N ASN A 136 -6.66 5.73 -10.49
CA ASN A 136 -7.00 6.93 -11.27
C ASN A 136 -7.54 6.57 -12.66
N ALA A 137 -6.98 5.58 -13.34
CA ALA A 137 -7.53 5.13 -14.62
C ALA A 137 -8.97 4.62 -14.46
N VAL A 138 -9.24 3.80 -13.44
CA VAL A 138 -10.60 3.33 -13.11
C VAL A 138 -11.54 4.50 -12.81
N ARG A 139 -11.08 5.48 -12.04
CA ARG A 139 -11.88 6.68 -11.74
C ARG A 139 -12.25 7.45 -12.99
N VAL A 140 -11.31 7.64 -13.93
CA VAL A 140 -11.55 8.32 -15.21
C VAL A 140 -12.59 7.55 -16.03
N ALA A 141 -12.42 6.23 -16.19
CA ALA A 141 -13.37 5.38 -16.91
C ALA A 141 -14.78 5.43 -16.28
N SER A 142 -14.85 5.33 -14.95
CA SER A 142 -16.13 5.38 -14.22
C SER A 142 -16.80 6.75 -14.33
N THR A 143 -16.01 7.84 -14.37
CA THR A 143 -16.53 9.20 -14.57
C THR A 143 -17.18 9.33 -15.95
N GLU A 144 -16.57 8.79 -16.99
CA GLU A 144 -17.17 8.79 -18.33
C GLU A 144 -18.49 8.02 -18.38
N VAL A 145 -18.56 6.84 -17.74
CA VAL A 145 -19.81 6.06 -17.60
C VAL A 145 -20.87 6.89 -16.86
N ARG A 146 -20.49 7.52 -15.74
CA ARG A 146 -21.40 8.38 -14.98
C ARG A 146 -21.96 9.53 -15.80
N GLU A 147 -21.12 10.21 -16.57
CA GLU A 147 -21.53 11.32 -17.43
C GLU A 147 -22.51 10.87 -18.50
N LYS A 148 -22.29 9.69 -19.13
CA LYS A 148 -23.21 9.10 -20.08
C LYS A 148 -24.56 8.77 -19.44
N LEU A 149 -24.57 8.15 -18.25
CA LEU A 149 -25.79 7.87 -17.49
C LEU A 149 -26.59 9.16 -17.18
N LEU A 150 -25.90 10.17 -16.66
CA LEU A 150 -26.51 11.46 -16.34
C LEU A 150 -27.07 12.16 -17.58
N SER A 151 -26.35 12.15 -18.69
CA SER A 151 -26.81 12.77 -19.96
C SER A 151 -28.10 12.13 -20.48
N ILE A 152 -28.20 10.79 -20.46
CA ILE A 152 -29.40 10.08 -20.89
C ILE A 152 -30.57 10.35 -19.93
N ALA A 153 -30.30 10.36 -18.63
CA ALA A 153 -31.31 10.62 -17.61
C ALA A 153 -31.82 12.07 -17.68
N ALA A 154 -30.95 13.06 -17.89
CA ALA A 154 -31.32 14.46 -18.03
C ALA A 154 -32.36 14.69 -19.15
N GLU A 155 -32.13 14.08 -20.33
CA GLU A 155 -33.06 14.13 -21.45
C GLU A 155 -34.41 13.50 -21.09
N LYS A 156 -34.40 12.36 -20.39
CA LYS A 156 -35.63 11.60 -20.10
C LYS A 156 -36.42 12.12 -18.91
N LEU A 157 -35.71 12.61 -17.90
CA LEU A 157 -36.33 13.20 -16.72
C LEU A 157 -36.63 14.70 -16.88
N GLU A 158 -36.26 15.29 -18.03
CA GLU A 158 -36.39 16.74 -18.25
C GLU A 158 -35.84 17.54 -17.06
N ALA A 159 -34.58 17.22 -16.67
CA ALA A 159 -33.91 17.81 -15.53
C ALA A 159 -32.50 18.27 -15.89
N SER A 160 -32.00 19.32 -15.19
CA SER A 160 -30.63 19.76 -15.35
C SER A 160 -29.66 18.67 -14.85
N LEU A 161 -28.48 18.57 -15.46
CA LEU A 161 -27.43 17.63 -15.01
C LEU A 161 -27.03 17.87 -13.54
N GLU A 162 -27.05 19.12 -13.09
CA GLU A 162 -26.72 19.55 -11.74
C GLU A 162 -27.74 19.06 -10.68
N ASP A 163 -28.98 18.81 -11.11
CA ASP A 163 -30.05 18.32 -10.26
C ASP A 163 -30.11 16.79 -10.18
N LEU A 164 -29.23 16.08 -10.91
CA LEU A 164 -29.23 14.63 -10.98
C LEU A 164 -28.16 14.03 -10.05
N VAL A 165 -28.54 12.98 -9.35
CA VAL A 165 -27.65 12.21 -8.46
C VAL A 165 -27.77 10.71 -8.75
N LEU A 166 -26.64 10.03 -8.64
CA LEU A 166 -26.59 8.56 -8.67
C LEU A 166 -26.87 8.02 -7.27
N LYS A 167 -27.76 7.06 -7.17
CA LYS A 167 -28.04 6.37 -5.92
C LYS A 167 -28.68 4.99 -6.17
N ASP A 168 -28.17 3.97 -5.53
CA ASP A 168 -28.72 2.61 -5.52
C ASP A 168 -29.11 2.11 -6.94
N LYS A 169 -28.19 2.16 -7.90
CA LYS A 169 -28.38 1.79 -9.32
C LYS A 169 -29.44 2.61 -10.06
N HIS A 170 -29.69 3.82 -9.61
CA HIS A 170 -30.61 4.76 -10.27
C HIS A 170 -29.95 6.12 -10.46
N VAL A 171 -30.36 6.81 -11.52
CA VAL A 171 -30.20 8.26 -11.61
C VAL A 171 -31.54 8.89 -11.22
N GLN A 172 -31.51 9.77 -10.25
CA GLN A 172 -32.72 10.43 -9.71
C GLN A 172 -32.55 11.93 -9.62
N VAL A 173 -33.67 12.66 -9.65
CA VAL A 173 -33.67 14.09 -9.41
C VAL A 173 -33.48 14.36 -7.93
N ALA A 174 -32.50 15.20 -7.56
CA ALA A 174 -32.25 15.62 -6.19
C ALA A 174 -33.51 16.25 -5.60
N GLY A 175 -33.90 15.82 -4.38
CA GLY A 175 -35.12 16.30 -3.73
C GLY A 175 -36.43 15.70 -4.26
N SER A 176 -36.40 14.89 -5.33
CA SER A 176 -37.57 14.20 -5.89
C SER A 176 -37.25 12.75 -6.27
N PRO A 177 -37.05 11.85 -5.28
CA PRO A 177 -36.61 10.47 -5.53
C PRO A 177 -37.55 9.62 -6.38
N SER A 178 -38.83 9.99 -6.48
CA SER A 178 -39.80 9.33 -7.36
C SER A 178 -39.54 9.57 -8.85
N ARG A 179 -38.83 10.64 -9.19
CA ARG A 179 -38.35 10.93 -10.54
C ARG A 179 -36.97 10.30 -10.72
N ASN A 180 -36.96 9.04 -11.13
CA ASN A 180 -35.72 8.26 -11.30
C ASN A 180 -35.79 7.34 -12.51
N LEU A 181 -34.61 6.88 -12.94
CA LEU A 181 -34.41 5.83 -13.95
C LEU A 181 -33.36 4.84 -13.46
N SER A 182 -33.65 3.54 -13.52
CA SER A 182 -32.66 2.51 -13.21
C SER A 182 -31.57 2.47 -14.27
N TYR A 183 -30.38 1.98 -13.90
CA TYR A 183 -29.27 1.78 -14.84
C TYR A 183 -29.67 0.85 -15.98
N GLN A 184 -30.37 -0.25 -15.68
CA GLN A 184 -30.94 -1.15 -16.70
C GLN A 184 -31.78 -0.38 -17.73
N ARG A 185 -32.65 0.52 -17.24
CA ARG A 185 -33.49 1.34 -18.15
C ARG A 185 -32.67 2.32 -18.98
N LEU A 186 -31.64 2.92 -18.39
CA LEU A 186 -30.74 3.86 -19.10
C LEU A 186 -29.94 3.15 -20.18
N VAL A 187 -29.43 1.94 -19.92
CA VAL A 187 -28.75 1.10 -20.94
C VAL A 187 -29.69 0.78 -22.07
N ALA A 188 -30.91 0.33 -21.78
CA ALA A 188 -31.90 0.03 -22.83
C ALA A 188 -32.24 1.27 -23.68
N LEU A 189 -32.32 2.47 -23.06
CA LEU A 189 -32.53 3.72 -23.77
C LEU A 189 -31.34 4.13 -24.65
N SER A 190 -30.12 3.90 -24.19
CA SER A 190 -28.91 4.18 -24.98
C SER A 190 -28.90 3.34 -26.26
N ILE A 191 -29.08 2.04 -26.13
CA ILE A 191 -29.09 1.12 -27.27
C ILE A 191 -30.20 1.45 -28.26
N GLN A 192 -31.42 1.77 -27.80
CA GLN A 192 -32.57 2.03 -28.68
C GLN A 192 -32.52 3.39 -29.38
N LYS A 193 -31.94 4.40 -28.77
CA LYS A 193 -32.00 5.79 -29.25
C LYS A 193 -30.72 6.37 -29.83
N ARG A 194 -29.59 5.72 -29.54
CA ARG A 194 -28.26 6.17 -29.96
C ARG A 194 -27.58 5.18 -30.89
N ASP A 195 -28.35 4.60 -31.79
CA ASP A 195 -27.85 3.66 -32.82
C ASP A 195 -27.03 2.48 -32.25
N GLY A 196 -27.35 2.03 -31.02
CA GLY A 196 -26.67 0.92 -30.36
C GLY A 196 -25.43 1.34 -29.56
N ASP A 197 -25.25 2.63 -29.27
CA ASP A 197 -24.10 3.14 -28.50
C ASP A 197 -24.10 2.56 -27.06
N PRO A 198 -23.10 1.74 -26.68
CA PRO A 198 -23.03 1.18 -25.35
C PRO A 198 -22.63 2.23 -24.31
N ILE A 199 -23.12 2.07 -23.07
CA ILE A 199 -22.63 2.88 -21.96
C ILE A 199 -21.34 2.24 -21.44
N MET A 200 -20.21 2.78 -21.88
CA MET A 200 -18.89 2.35 -21.43
C MET A 200 -17.95 3.56 -21.36
N GLY A 201 -16.93 3.48 -20.55
CA GLY A 201 -15.91 4.49 -20.39
C GLY A 201 -14.52 3.88 -20.48
N GLU A 202 -13.59 4.68 -20.99
CA GLU A 202 -12.18 4.35 -21.06
C GLU A 202 -11.37 5.28 -20.17
N GLY A 203 -10.47 4.73 -19.39
CA GLY A 203 -9.61 5.49 -18.51
C GLY A 203 -8.15 5.20 -18.76
N HIS A 204 -7.40 6.28 -18.91
CA HIS A 204 -5.95 6.22 -19.02
C HIS A 204 -5.33 7.14 -17.99
N TRP A 205 -4.36 6.62 -17.26
CA TRP A 205 -3.61 7.42 -16.32
C TRP A 205 -2.13 7.08 -16.36
N ARG A 206 -1.31 8.08 -16.25
CA ARG A 206 0.12 7.91 -16.03
C ARG A 206 0.60 8.90 -14.99
N THR A 207 1.59 8.54 -14.25
CA THR A 207 2.31 9.48 -13.39
C THR A 207 2.90 10.59 -14.25
N VAL A 208 2.66 11.83 -13.83
CA VAL A 208 2.93 12.99 -14.67
C VAL A 208 4.41 13.32 -14.67
N ARG A 209 5.09 13.04 -15.81
CA ARG A 209 6.02 13.97 -16.45
C ARG A 209 7.30 14.32 -15.70
N GLY A 210 8.18 13.34 -15.58
CA GLY A 210 9.58 13.67 -15.68
C GLY A 210 10.00 13.67 -17.16
N GLU A 211 11.12 14.23 -17.47
CA GLU A 211 11.85 13.93 -18.69
C GLU A 211 11.89 12.41 -18.88
N PRO A 212 11.94 11.90 -20.12
CA PRO A 212 12.07 10.46 -20.36
C PRO A 212 13.21 9.90 -19.51
N TYR A 213 12.96 8.72 -18.90
CA TYR A 213 13.97 8.05 -18.09
C TYR A 213 15.33 8.06 -18.79
N HIS A 214 16.30 8.66 -18.13
CA HIS A 214 17.69 8.55 -18.50
C HIS A 214 18.44 7.87 -17.35
N PRO A 215 19.20 6.79 -17.58
CA PRO A 215 19.88 6.05 -16.51
C PRO A 215 20.75 6.91 -15.60
N SER A 216 21.29 8.03 -16.12
CA SER A 216 22.03 9.01 -15.32
C SER A 216 21.17 9.82 -14.35
N LEU A 217 19.85 9.84 -14.51
CA LEU A 217 18.93 10.56 -13.61
C LEU A 217 18.64 9.76 -12.33
N ALA A 218 18.86 8.45 -12.33
CA ALA A 218 18.65 7.61 -11.14
C ALA A 218 19.58 7.98 -9.96
N THR A 219 20.62 8.77 -10.22
CA THR A 219 21.56 9.25 -9.18
C THR A 219 21.42 10.74 -8.90
N THR A 220 20.48 11.44 -9.53
CA THR A 220 20.42 12.88 -9.53
C THR A 220 19.29 13.44 -8.71
N LYS A 221 19.41 14.72 -8.37
CA LYS A 221 18.37 15.56 -7.79
C LYS A 221 17.18 15.65 -8.74
N GLY A 222 15.98 15.59 -8.21
CA GLY A 222 14.76 15.76 -9.00
C GLY A 222 13.54 15.10 -8.36
N ARG A 223 12.40 15.32 -8.95
CA ARG A 223 11.12 14.77 -8.52
C ARG A 223 11.00 13.31 -8.96
N TRP A 224 10.88 12.39 -8.01
CA TRP A 224 10.80 10.96 -8.28
C TRP A 224 9.39 10.41 -8.26
N SER A 225 8.50 11.09 -7.55
CA SER A 225 7.10 10.70 -7.44
C SER A 225 6.20 11.91 -7.23
N ASP A 226 4.92 11.75 -7.54
CA ASP A 226 3.89 12.73 -7.20
C ASP A 226 3.44 12.60 -5.74
N SER A 227 3.79 11.50 -5.08
CA SER A 227 3.34 11.18 -3.75
C SER A 227 4.38 10.38 -2.98
N TYR A 228 4.54 10.73 -1.70
CA TYR A 228 5.40 10.05 -0.76
C TYR A 228 4.61 9.63 0.47
N ALA A 229 4.75 8.37 0.86
CA ALA A 229 4.29 7.87 2.14
C ALA A 229 5.40 7.92 3.17
N PHE A 230 5.03 8.02 4.44
CA PHE A 230 5.95 8.10 5.57
C PHE A 230 5.47 7.19 6.68
N GLY A 231 6.41 6.63 7.45
CA GLY A 231 6.07 5.80 8.57
C GLY A 231 7.13 5.78 9.66
N ALA A 232 6.69 5.41 10.85
CA ALA A 232 7.54 5.12 11.98
C ALA A 232 7.16 3.76 12.56
N GLN A 233 8.15 2.92 12.77
CA GLN A 233 7.99 1.55 13.23
C GLN A 233 8.73 1.39 14.56
N VAL A 234 8.10 0.71 15.51
CA VAL A 234 8.70 0.35 16.78
C VAL A 234 8.72 -1.16 16.93
N ALA A 235 9.88 -1.70 17.29
CA ALA A 235 10.08 -3.12 17.58
C ALA A 235 10.44 -3.31 19.06
N GLU A 236 9.83 -4.31 19.70
CA GLU A 236 10.25 -4.81 21.00
C GLU A 236 10.80 -6.23 20.80
N VAL A 237 12.01 -6.47 21.28
CA VAL A 237 12.71 -7.76 21.13
C VAL A 237 13.10 -8.34 22.47
N GLU A 238 13.25 -9.67 22.48
CA GLU A 238 13.94 -10.41 23.52
C GLU A 238 15.20 -11.06 22.92
N VAL A 239 16.31 -10.96 23.64
CA VAL A 239 17.59 -11.57 23.29
C VAL A 239 18.09 -12.39 24.48
N ASP A 240 18.30 -13.67 24.25
CA ASP A 240 18.96 -14.55 25.21
C ASP A 240 20.47 -14.42 25.02
N ILE A 241 21.15 -13.87 26.02
CA ILE A 241 22.59 -13.63 25.95
C ILE A 241 23.46 -14.89 26.13
N GLU A 242 22.91 -16.02 26.53
CA GLU A 242 23.65 -17.29 26.64
C GLU A 242 23.62 -18.06 25.33
N THR A 243 22.48 -18.09 24.67
CA THR A 243 22.28 -18.78 23.39
C THR A 243 22.46 -17.91 22.16
N GLY A 244 22.34 -16.59 22.31
CA GLY A 244 22.30 -15.63 21.20
C GLY A 244 20.96 -15.61 20.46
N LEU A 245 19.96 -16.36 20.90
CA LEU A 245 18.63 -16.34 20.27
C LEU A 245 17.95 -14.99 20.50
N ALA A 246 17.45 -14.41 19.43
CA ALA A 246 16.65 -13.21 19.47
C ALA A 246 15.29 -13.46 18.84
N ARG A 247 14.25 -12.80 19.37
CA ARG A 247 12.90 -12.84 18.81
C ARG A 247 12.23 -11.48 18.84
N LEU A 248 11.43 -11.19 17.84
CA LEU A 248 10.52 -10.06 17.83
C LEU A 248 9.31 -10.42 18.71
N VAL A 249 9.02 -9.59 19.70
CA VAL A 249 7.90 -9.80 20.64
C VAL A 249 6.70 -8.99 20.22
N ARG A 250 6.94 -7.76 19.79
CA ARG A 250 5.91 -6.81 19.40
C ARG A 250 6.44 -5.89 18.31
N ALA A 251 5.61 -5.61 17.31
CA ALA A 251 5.84 -4.56 16.34
C ALA A 251 4.66 -3.57 16.34
N VAL A 252 4.95 -2.29 16.28
CA VAL A 252 3.95 -1.24 16.08
C VAL A 252 4.35 -0.45 14.85
N THR A 253 3.47 -0.42 13.85
CA THR A 253 3.65 0.32 12.61
C THR A 253 2.67 1.49 12.59
N VAL A 254 3.19 2.70 12.55
CA VAL A 254 2.41 3.92 12.35
C VAL A 254 2.77 4.48 10.99
N HIS A 255 1.79 4.68 10.12
CA HIS A 255 2.05 5.07 8.75
C HIS A 255 1.06 6.10 8.22
N ASP A 256 1.55 6.93 7.31
CA ASP A 256 0.81 7.92 6.57
C ASP A 256 0.50 7.34 5.17
N CYS A 257 -0.61 6.60 5.08
CA CYS A 257 -1.13 6.04 3.83
C CYS A 257 -2.11 6.99 3.12
N GLY A 258 -2.28 8.22 3.61
CA GLY A 258 -3.36 9.08 3.19
C GLY A 258 -4.72 8.49 3.58
N PHE A 259 -5.69 8.50 2.69
CA PHE A 259 -6.99 7.88 2.95
C PHE A 259 -6.96 6.38 2.58
N PRO A 260 -7.19 5.46 3.52
CA PRO A 260 -7.24 4.03 3.23
C PRO A 260 -8.53 3.68 2.49
N ILE A 261 -8.45 3.30 1.21
CA ILE A 261 -9.62 2.84 0.43
C ILE A 261 -10.23 1.59 1.08
N ASN A 262 -9.37 0.70 1.55
CA ASN A 262 -9.76 -0.49 2.32
C ASN A 262 -8.83 -0.65 3.53
N PRO A 263 -9.28 -0.25 4.74
CA PRO A 263 -8.46 -0.34 5.95
C PRO A 263 -7.94 -1.74 6.25
N THR A 264 -8.76 -2.78 6.07
CA THR A 264 -8.35 -4.17 6.32
C THR A 264 -7.20 -4.61 5.41
N LEU A 265 -7.23 -4.22 4.13
CA LEU A 265 -6.15 -4.54 3.20
C LEU A 265 -4.88 -3.73 3.52
N VAL A 266 -5.02 -2.50 3.99
CA VAL A 266 -3.89 -1.69 4.47
C VAL A 266 -3.23 -2.36 5.67
N GLU A 267 -4.00 -2.77 6.68
CA GLU A 267 -3.48 -3.52 7.84
C GLU A 267 -2.77 -4.81 7.40
N GLY A 268 -3.37 -5.57 6.48
CA GLY A 268 -2.77 -6.80 5.95
C GLY A 268 -1.42 -6.56 5.25
N GLN A 269 -1.27 -5.45 4.52
CA GLN A 269 0.02 -5.06 3.93
C GLN A 269 1.08 -4.76 5.00
N MET A 270 0.70 -4.06 6.06
CA MET A 270 1.62 -3.74 7.16
C MET A 270 2.06 -5.01 7.92
N ASP A 271 1.14 -5.90 8.23
CA ASP A 271 1.43 -7.19 8.89
C ASP A 271 2.35 -8.07 8.04
N GLY A 272 2.14 -8.10 6.72
CA GLY A 272 3.01 -8.77 5.77
C GLY A 272 4.44 -8.22 5.82
N GLN A 273 4.60 -6.90 5.85
CA GLN A 273 5.91 -6.26 5.95
C GLN A 273 6.61 -6.51 7.28
N VAL A 274 5.87 -6.60 8.39
CA VAL A 274 6.44 -7.02 9.69
C VAL A 274 7.00 -8.44 9.59
N SER A 275 6.28 -9.36 8.97
CA SER A 275 6.72 -10.73 8.77
C SER A 275 7.95 -10.82 7.87
N MET A 276 7.99 -10.06 6.77
CA MET A 276 9.18 -9.97 5.90
C MET A 276 10.40 -9.42 6.64
N ALA A 277 10.23 -8.34 7.38
CA ALA A 277 11.32 -7.72 8.14
C ALA A 277 11.84 -8.66 9.24
N LEU A 278 10.97 -9.44 9.89
CA LEU A 278 11.36 -10.48 10.85
C LEU A 278 12.23 -11.54 10.17
N GLY A 279 11.84 -12.00 8.99
CA GLY A 279 12.61 -12.95 8.19
C GLY A 279 14.01 -12.41 7.87
N HIS A 280 14.09 -11.22 7.31
CA HIS A 280 15.36 -10.54 7.01
C HIS A 280 16.22 -10.31 8.28
N ALA A 281 15.57 -10.00 9.40
CA ALA A 281 16.28 -9.73 10.65
C ALA A 281 16.93 -10.97 11.27
N PHE A 282 16.28 -12.15 11.21
CA PHE A 282 16.69 -13.27 12.03
C PHE A 282 16.89 -14.60 11.30
N MET A 283 16.36 -14.76 10.07
CA MET A 283 16.21 -16.08 9.48
C MET A 283 16.73 -16.21 8.04
N GLU A 284 16.46 -15.21 7.19
CA GLU A 284 16.64 -15.33 5.75
C GLU A 284 18.02 -14.86 5.31
N GLU A 285 18.77 -15.73 4.63
CA GLU A 285 20.05 -15.42 4.02
C GLU A 285 20.27 -16.29 2.78
N VAL A 286 20.50 -15.66 1.63
CA VAL A 286 20.93 -16.37 0.43
C VAL A 286 22.43 -16.59 0.50
N LEU A 287 22.84 -17.85 0.68
CA LEU A 287 24.25 -18.23 0.76
C LEU A 287 24.80 -18.50 -0.65
N MET A 288 25.80 -17.74 -1.06
CA MET A 288 26.43 -17.86 -2.37
C MET A 288 27.90 -18.27 -2.25
N LYS A 289 28.31 -19.18 -3.10
CA LYS A 289 29.72 -19.53 -3.27
C LYS A 289 30.04 -19.75 -4.75
N GLU A 290 31.02 -19.04 -5.27
CA GLU A 290 31.48 -19.15 -6.66
C GLU A 290 30.33 -19.07 -7.69
N GLY A 291 29.36 -18.15 -7.45
CA GLY A 291 28.19 -17.96 -8.31
C GLY A 291 27.07 -19.01 -8.14
N ARG A 292 27.19 -19.92 -7.17
CA ARG A 292 26.17 -20.94 -6.88
C ARG A 292 25.45 -20.64 -5.57
N THR A 293 24.13 -20.73 -5.57
CA THR A 293 23.33 -20.71 -4.34
C THR A 293 23.51 -22.01 -3.58
N LEU A 294 23.88 -21.94 -2.31
CA LEU A 294 24.13 -23.11 -1.46
C LEU A 294 22.87 -23.61 -0.75
N ASN A 295 21.88 -22.78 -0.59
CA ASN A 295 20.61 -23.06 0.10
C ASN A 295 19.38 -22.78 -0.82
N PRO A 296 19.23 -23.51 -1.96
CA PRO A 296 18.21 -23.19 -2.97
C PRO A 296 16.82 -23.76 -2.66
N SER A 297 16.63 -24.41 -1.54
CA SER A 297 15.36 -25.06 -1.17
C SER A 297 14.77 -24.49 0.11
N TRP A 298 13.47 -24.70 0.31
CA TRP A 298 12.75 -24.31 1.52
C TRP A 298 13.22 -25.05 2.80
N LEU A 299 14.03 -26.08 2.69
CA LEU A 299 14.66 -26.77 3.82
C LEU A 299 15.79 -25.91 4.41
N ASP A 300 16.52 -25.22 3.57
CA ASP A 300 17.74 -24.47 3.93
C ASP A 300 17.52 -22.97 3.95
N TYR A 301 16.72 -22.44 3.02
CA TYR A 301 16.26 -21.04 3.05
C TYR A 301 14.97 -20.97 3.88
N ARG A 302 15.09 -20.43 5.08
CA ARG A 302 14.00 -20.46 6.06
C ARG A 302 13.27 -19.14 6.13
N MET A 303 12.01 -19.12 5.64
CA MET A 303 11.09 -18.02 5.87
C MET A 303 10.40 -18.12 7.23
N PRO A 304 9.92 -17.00 7.78
CA PRO A 304 9.06 -17.02 8.96
C PRO A 304 7.78 -17.83 8.73
N THR A 305 7.39 -18.54 9.77
CA THR A 305 6.09 -19.23 9.84
C THR A 305 5.18 -18.54 10.85
N ILE A 306 3.94 -18.97 10.95
CA ILE A 306 2.99 -18.44 11.93
C ILE A 306 3.52 -18.52 13.38
N HIS A 307 4.41 -19.47 13.67
CA HIS A 307 5.02 -19.62 14.99
C HIS A 307 6.12 -18.60 15.30
N ASN A 308 6.61 -17.90 14.27
CA ASN A 308 7.63 -16.86 14.40
C ASN A 308 7.02 -15.46 14.51
N THR A 309 5.73 -15.30 14.17
CA THR A 309 5.07 -14.00 14.12
C THR A 309 5.03 -13.35 15.51
N ALA A 310 5.23 -12.04 15.53
CA ALA A 310 5.10 -11.21 16.71
C ALA A 310 3.67 -10.63 16.78
N LYS A 311 3.32 -10.09 17.95
CA LYS A 311 2.14 -9.22 18.03
C LYS A 311 2.39 -7.98 17.16
N SER A 312 1.59 -7.80 16.12
CA SER A 312 1.61 -6.63 15.25
C SER A 312 0.43 -5.71 15.57
N GLU A 313 0.68 -4.41 15.52
CA GLU A 313 -0.33 -3.37 15.73
C GLU A 313 -0.09 -2.27 14.67
N VAL A 314 -1.15 -1.95 13.93
CA VAL A 314 -1.13 -0.95 12.86
C VAL A 314 -1.90 0.28 13.31
N ILE A 315 -1.36 1.46 13.05
CA ILE A 315 -1.99 2.76 13.38
C ILE A 315 -1.88 3.66 12.15
N ASP A 316 -3.03 4.11 11.67
CA ASP A 316 -3.10 5.00 10.52
C ASP A 316 -2.90 6.45 10.93
N VAL A 317 -2.14 7.17 10.12
CA VAL A 317 -2.07 8.63 10.11
C VAL A 317 -2.68 9.10 8.80
N ILE A 318 -3.74 9.87 8.88
CA ILE A 318 -4.42 10.44 7.72
C ILE A 318 -3.97 11.89 7.59
N THR A 319 -3.19 12.17 6.55
CA THR A 319 -2.82 13.55 6.25
C THR A 319 -3.91 14.22 5.41
N GLU A 320 -4.46 15.31 5.90
CA GLU A 320 -5.60 16.00 5.27
C GLU A 320 -5.24 16.84 4.04
N GLN A 321 -3.98 17.02 3.72
CA GLN A 321 -3.58 17.90 2.64
C GLN A 321 -3.95 17.35 1.27
N TYR A 322 -4.59 18.20 0.50
CA TYR A 322 -5.09 17.92 -0.84
C TYR A 322 -3.94 18.01 -1.85
N GLU A 323 -3.62 16.89 -2.49
CA GLU A 323 -2.78 16.90 -3.69
C GLU A 323 -3.62 16.50 -4.91
N ILE A 324 -3.46 17.28 -5.98
CA ILE A 324 -4.18 17.07 -7.24
C ILE A 324 -3.76 15.72 -7.85
N GLY A 325 -4.76 14.94 -8.29
CA GLY A 325 -4.51 13.72 -9.07
C GLY A 325 -4.47 12.42 -8.29
N ARG A 326 -4.70 12.41 -6.97
CA ARG A 326 -4.80 11.17 -6.19
C ARG A 326 -6.24 10.69 -6.10
N PRO A 327 -6.54 9.42 -6.45
CA PRO A 327 -7.83 8.86 -6.11
C PRO A 327 -7.95 8.86 -4.60
N TYR A 328 -8.97 9.51 -4.09
CA TYR A 328 -9.31 9.53 -2.66
C TYR A 328 -8.16 9.91 -1.70
N ARG A 329 -7.10 10.58 -2.18
CA ARG A 329 -5.91 10.96 -1.39
C ARG A 329 -5.10 9.78 -0.87
N THR A 330 -5.17 8.62 -1.50
CA THR A 330 -4.41 7.44 -1.09
C THR A 330 -2.91 7.60 -1.37
N LYS A 331 -2.08 7.00 -0.52
CA LYS A 331 -0.64 6.85 -0.68
C LYS A 331 -0.27 5.37 -0.72
N GLU A 332 0.99 5.07 -0.99
CA GLU A 332 1.49 3.71 -0.98
C GLU A 332 1.43 3.05 0.41
N VAL A 333 1.31 1.73 0.43
CA VAL A 333 1.41 0.89 1.63
C VAL A 333 2.11 -0.44 1.38
N GLY A 334 2.54 -0.72 0.14
CA GLY A 334 2.98 -2.06 -0.28
C GLY A 334 4.44 -2.39 0.01
N GLU A 335 5.37 -1.42 -0.01
CA GLU A 335 6.80 -1.71 -0.03
C GLU A 335 7.62 -0.92 0.99
N GLY A 336 7.17 0.25 1.39
CA GLY A 336 8.00 1.25 2.06
C GLY A 336 8.46 0.92 3.48
N TYR A 337 7.80 0.02 4.19
CA TYR A 337 7.95 -0.07 5.65
C TYR A 337 8.86 -1.20 6.13
N VAL A 338 9.19 -2.16 5.29
CA VAL A 338 10.12 -3.27 5.63
C VAL A 338 11.45 -2.74 6.15
N SER A 339 12.00 -1.70 5.51
CA SER A 339 13.27 -1.09 5.91
C SER A 339 13.22 -0.43 7.28
N GLY A 340 12.12 0.26 7.58
CA GLY A 340 11.90 0.91 8.87
C GLY A 340 11.74 -0.10 10.01
N ILE A 341 11.00 -1.19 9.79
CA ILE A 341 10.85 -2.28 10.77
C ILE A 341 12.18 -2.98 11.01
N LEU A 342 12.94 -3.28 9.96
CA LEU A 342 14.26 -3.89 10.09
C LEU A 342 15.22 -3.00 10.89
N ALA A 343 15.21 -1.69 10.64
CA ALA A 343 15.99 -0.72 11.42
C ALA A 343 15.53 -0.66 12.88
N ALA A 344 14.21 -0.72 13.13
CA ALA A 344 13.66 -0.77 14.48
C ALA A 344 14.12 -2.02 15.24
N ILE A 345 14.10 -3.21 14.59
CA ILE A 345 14.60 -4.46 15.17
C ILE A 345 16.10 -4.34 15.50
N ALA A 346 16.92 -3.82 14.58
CA ALA A 346 18.36 -3.63 14.81
C ALA A 346 18.63 -2.69 16.01
N ASN A 347 17.86 -1.62 16.14
CA ASN A 347 17.94 -0.69 17.26
C ASN A 347 17.45 -1.33 18.56
N ALA A 348 16.42 -2.17 18.51
CA ALA A 348 15.93 -2.91 19.68
C ALA A 348 16.93 -3.94 20.18
N VAL A 349 17.61 -4.67 19.29
CA VAL A 349 18.71 -5.58 19.66
C VAL A 349 19.84 -4.80 20.32
N TYR A 350 20.21 -3.64 19.77
CA TYR A 350 21.20 -2.78 20.40
C TYR A 350 20.76 -2.30 21.79
N ASP A 351 19.51 -1.91 21.97
CA ASP A 351 18.98 -1.48 23.26
C ASP A 351 18.99 -2.64 24.28
N ALA A 352 18.70 -3.88 23.82
CA ALA A 352 18.68 -5.07 24.66
C ALA A 352 20.07 -5.45 25.20
N VAL A 353 21.09 -5.44 24.33
CA VAL A 353 22.39 -6.07 24.63
C VAL A 353 23.61 -5.18 24.42
N GLY A 354 23.44 -3.94 23.95
CA GLY A 354 24.55 -2.99 23.74
C GLY A 354 25.44 -3.30 22.53
N VAL A 355 25.06 -4.27 21.69
CA VAL A 355 25.84 -4.69 20.52
C VAL A 355 25.20 -4.14 19.25
N ARG A 356 25.97 -3.39 18.46
CA ARG A 356 25.55 -2.90 17.15
C ARG A 356 25.95 -3.90 16.08
N LEU A 357 24.95 -4.59 15.50
CA LEU A 357 25.13 -5.48 14.37
C LEU A 357 24.86 -4.72 13.06
N HIS A 358 25.70 -4.96 12.05
CA HIS A 358 25.66 -4.28 10.75
C HIS A 358 25.34 -5.23 9.59
N THR A 359 25.16 -6.52 9.89
CA THR A 359 24.90 -7.57 8.89
C THR A 359 23.72 -8.41 9.33
N THR A 360 22.71 -8.52 8.50
CA THR A 360 21.58 -9.43 8.66
C THR A 360 21.87 -10.79 8.01
N PRO A 361 21.19 -11.85 8.47
CA PRO A 361 20.33 -11.94 9.64
C PRO A 361 21.13 -11.84 10.94
N PHE A 362 20.50 -11.37 12.02
CA PHE A 362 21.09 -11.30 13.36
C PHE A 362 21.05 -12.69 14.00
N THR A 363 21.88 -13.60 13.47
CA THR A 363 21.93 -14.99 13.93
C THR A 363 22.46 -15.08 15.37
N PRO A 364 22.14 -16.17 16.09
CA PRO A 364 22.71 -16.43 17.41
C PRO A 364 24.24 -16.30 17.44
N GLU A 365 24.91 -16.80 16.42
CA GLU A 365 26.37 -16.69 16.30
C GLU A 365 26.82 -15.23 16.19
N ARG A 366 26.19 -14.42 15.34
CA ARG A 366 26.53 -13.01 15.17
C ARG A 366 26.30 -12.20 16.45
N ILE A 367 25.23 -12.52 17.19
CA ILE A 367 24.94 -11.89 18.50
C ILE A 367 26.00 -12.30 19.53
N LEU A 368 26.32 -13.58 19.65
CA LEU A 368 27.31 -14.08 20.60
C LEU A 368 28.74 -13.57 20.31
N LYS A 369 29.12 -13.46 19.02
CA LYS A 369 30.37 -12.79 18.60
C LYS A 369 30.40 -11.34 19.03
N GLY A 370 29.31 -10.60 18.77
CA GLY A 370 29.18 -9.20 19.19
C GLY A 370 29.27 -9.00 20.69
N LEU A 371 28.78 -9.98 21.48
CA LEU A 371 28.89 -10.02 22.93
C LEU A 371 30.28 -10.47 23.42
N GLY A 372 31.19 -10.90 22.55
CA GLY A 372 32.51 -11.41 22.90
C GLY A 372 32.48 -12.80 23.57
N LYS A 373 31.39 -13.54 23.45
CA LYS A 373 31.22 -14.87 24.06
C LYS A 373 31.78 -16.01 23.23
N ILE A 374 31.90 -15.81 21.93
CA ILE A 374 32.56 -16.73 20.99
C ILE A 374 33.46 -15.94 20.06
N LYS A 375 34.44 -16.62 19.43
CA LYS A 375 35.42 -16.04 18.50
C LYS A 375 34.86 -15.86 17.09
#